data_40cf28ea6d517b9d6b0f83fca70c5014
#
_entry.id   40cf28ea6d517b9d6b0f83fca70c5014
#
_cell.length_a   1.000
_cell.length_b   1.000
_cell.length_c   1.000
_cell.angle_alpha   90.00
_cell.angle_beta   90.00
_cell.angle_gamma   90.00
#
_symmetry.space_group_name_H-M   'P 1'
#
loop_
_entity.id
_entity.type
_entity.pdbx_description
1 polymer ?
#
loop_
_entity_poly.entity_id
_entity_poly.type
_entity_poly.pdbx_seq_one_letter_code
_entity_poly.pdbx_strand_id
1 'polypeptide(L)'
;LSIDGTVPRDIIEWRLLTDAADIELEFRRGGIDRNVSIAKSEGQPLGTEIASALFDRVRTCDNHCPFCFIYQLPSGLRKSLYLKDDDYRLSFLYGNFTTLTRFTEADLERVVTEGLSPLNVSIHATDPEVRSHLLRNKRGGMSLRWLRALLDNGVTVNGQIVVCPGVNDGSVFEDTMIGILDRFPELDHVAVVPLGVSKFNPEAEMRPHTRDEARAMVDAIGTWQQIFLGALGRRMVFASDEYYLMADVPFPEGEEYDGFPMHEDGVGMARTFEWEFMGRITEPTGPQSGFFAWVDGAPAAGYRAPRNPAGDTGLRGGCSPVSTNVTLRRRIGASAPIGILTGEYGAMVLAPLLDQAGFEHARILPVRNEFFGGNTSVTGLMVGADVDRTLAGEPDGDRYLLPDVCLSEGRFLDGLTPQDLCRPVEVVPTDGIALRRVLEEAR
;
A
#
# COMPACT_ATOMS: atom_id res chain seq x y z
N LEU A 1 6.59 -22.13 -21.45
CA LEU A 1 6.21 -21.14 -22.43
C LEU A 1 7.46 -20.44 -22.94
N SER A 2 7.61 -20.26 -24.27
CA SER A 2 8.59 -19.35 -24.88
C SER A 2 7.91 -18.51 -25.97
N ILE A 3 8.50 -17.37 -26.28
CA ILE A 3 8.12 -16.46 -27.35
C ILE A 3 9.36 -16.27 -28.20
N ASP A 4 9.29 -16.64 -29.47
CA ASP A 4 10.43 -16.62 -30.41
C ASP A 4 11.68 -17.28 -29.80
N GLY A 5 11.50 -18.42 -29.10
CA GLY A 5 12.54 -19.15 -28.40
C GLY A 5 12.99 -18.55 -27.07
N THR A 6 12.50 -17.38 -26.66
CA THR A 6 12.83 -16.74 -25.38
C THR A 6 11.80 -17.07 -24.31
N VAL A 7 12.26 -17.53 -23.15
CA VAL A 7 11.39 -17.79 -21.99
C VAL A 7 11.28 -16.52 -21.15
N PRO A 8 10.13 -15.84 -21.15
CA PRO A 8 9.97 -14.60 -20.37
C PRO A 8 10.05 -14.88 -18.87
N ARG A 9 10.70 -13.98 -18.13
CA ARG A 9 10.88 -14.09 -16.66
C ARG A 9 9.74 -13.47 -15.87
N ASP A 10 9.02 -12.52 -16.50
CA ASP A 10 7.96 -11.75 -15.89
C ASP A 10 7.02 -11.12 -16.93
N ILE A 11 5.98 -10.44 -16.46
CA ILE A 11 4.99 -9.78 -17.31
C ILE A 11 5.59 -8.62 -18.13
N ILE A 12 6.68 -8.01 -17.68
CA ILE A 12 7.35 -6.91 -18.38
C ILE A 12 7.97 -7.48 -19.66
N GLU A 13 8.81 -8.49 -19.51
CA GLU A 13 9.45 -9.18 -20.62
C GLU A 13 8.45 -9.86 -21.55
N TRP A 14 7.37 -10.43 -20.97
CA TRP A 14 6.23 -10.94 -21.74
C TRP A 14 5.65 -9.86 -22.67
N ARG A 15 5.37 -8.68 -22.15
CA ARG A 15 4.78 -7.58 -22.94
C ARG A 15 5.72 -7.14 -24.05
N LEU A 16 7.02 -6.97 -23.75
CA LEU A 16 8.02 -6.59 -24.73
C LEU A 16 8.14 -7.62 -25.86
N LEU A 17 8.21 -8.91 -25.52
CA LEU A 17 8.32 -9.99 -26.52
C LEU A 17 7.03 -10.17 -27.33
N THR A 18 5.87 -9.85 -26.76
CA THR A 18 4.59 -9.97 -27.47
C THR A 18 4.18 -8.70 -28.21
N ASP A 19 4.97 -7.64 -28.17
CA ASP A 19 4.68 -6.40 -28.91
C ASP A 19 4.86 -6.53 -30.42
N ALA A 20 5.76 -7.41 -30.88
CA ALA A 20 6.04 -7.65 -32.29
C ALA A 20 4.83 -8.08 -33.11
N ALA A 21 4.87 -7.80 -34.41
CA ALA A 21 3.79 -8.12 -35.36
C ALA A 21 3.56 -9.62 -35.54
N ASP A 22 4.63 -10.39 -35.71
CA ASP A 22 4.59 -11.84 -35.92
C ASP A 22 5.37 -12.50 -34.81
N ILE A 23 4.75 -13.44 -34.07
CA ILE A 23 5.37 -14.12 -32.94
C ILE A 23 5.13 -15.64 -33.02
N GLU A 24 6.10 -16.42 -32.57
CA GLU A 24 5.98 -17.85 -32.35
C GLU A 24 5.85 -18.14 -30.85
N LEU A 25 4.69 -18.70 -30.48
CA LEU A 25 4.42 -19.14 -29.11
C LEU A 25 4.63 -20.64 -28.98
N GLU A 26 5.54 -21.02 -28.07
CA GLU A 26 5.63 -22.41 -27.58
C GLU A 26 5.02 -22.49 -26.20
N PHE A 27 4.07 -23.39 -26.01
CA PHE A 27 3.44 -23.58 -24.70
C PHE A 27 3.04 -25.04 -24.46
N ARG A 28 2.95 -25.41 -23.19
CA ARG A 28 2.52 -26.74 -22.79
C ARG A 28 1.07 -26.70 -22.31
N ARG A 29 0.23 -27.55 -22.94
CA ARG A 29 -1.17 -27.71 -22.52
C ARG A 29 -1.51 -29.20 -22.41
N GLY A 30 -1.99 -29.64 -21.22
CA GLY A 30 -2.30 -31.05 -20.97
C GLY A 30 -1.10 -32.00 -21.14
N GLY A 31 0.13 -31.53 -20.84
CA GLY A 31 1.37 -32.30 -20.98
C GLY A 31 1.94 -32.36 -22.42
N ILE A 32 1.29 -31.69 -23.39
CA ILE A 32 1.71 -31.69 -24.80
C ILE A 32 2.26 -30.31 -25.13
N ASP A 33 3.47 -30.25 -25.70
CA ASP A 33 4.05 -29.04 -26.21
C ASP A 33 3.41 -28.66 -27.55
N ARG A 34 3.09 -27.38 -27.72
CA ARG A 34 2.42 -26.82 -28.90
C ARG A 34 3.13 -25.56 -29.34
N ASN A 35 3.27 -25.41 -30.65
CA ASN A 35 3.78 -24.19 -31.29
C ASN A 35 2.63 -23.55 -32.06
N VAL A 36 2.49 -22.25 -31.91
CA VAL A 36 1.49 -21.44 -32.60
C VAL A 36 2.13 -20.17 -33.12
N SER A 37 2.09 -20.01 -34.44
CA SER A 37 2.47 -18.73 -35.08
C SER A 37 1.26 -17.80 -35.06
N ILE A 38 1.44 -16.60 -34.54
CA ILE A 38 0.40 -15.56 -34.43
C ILE A 38 0.84 -14.37 -35.26
N ALA A 39 0.06 -14.07 -36.30
CA ALA A 39 0.17 -12.84 -37.07
C ALA A 39 -0.76 -11.79 -36.50
N LYS A 40 -0.24 -10.64 -36.08
CA LYS A 40 -0.98 -9.51 -35.53
C LYS A 40 -0.31 -8.18 -35.93
N SER A 41 -0.95 -7.06 -35.69
CA SER A 41 -0.29 -5.76 -35.77
C SER A 41 0.67 -5.57 -34.58
N GLU A 42 1.77 -4.86 -34.82
CA GLU A 42 2.66 -4.41 -33.74
C GLU A 42 1.86 -3.64 -32.67
N GLY A 43 2.14 -3.85 -31.41
CA GLY A 43 1.41 -3.26 -30.28
C GLY A 43 0.03 -3.87 -30.01
N GLN A 44 -0.48 -4.77 -30.86
CA GLN A 44 -1.79 -5.39 -30.64
C GLN A 44 -1.70 -6.45 -29.53
N PRO A 45 -2.57 -6.38 -28.48
CA PRO A 45 -2.59 -7.37 -27.42
C PRO A 45 -2.94 -8.78 -27.92
N LEU A 46 -2.31 -9.81 -27.36
CA LEU A 46 -2.63 -11.21 -27.67
C LEU A 46 -4.01 -11.69 -27.17
N GLY A 47 -4.66 -10.94 -26.27
CA GLY A 47 -5.90 -11.37 -25.63
C GLY A 47 -5.70 -12.53 -24.65
N THR A 48 -4.49 -12.70 -24.12
CA THR A 48 -4.16 -13.72 -23.13
C THR A 48 -4.25 -13.15 -21.71
N GLU A 49 -4.79 -13.93 -20.77
CA GLU A 49 -4.75 -13.63 -19.35
C GLU A 49 -3.46 -14.22 -18.75
N ILE A 50 -2.73 -13.40 -18.01
CA ILE A 50 -1.52 -13.80 -17.31
C ILE A 50 -1.82 -13.91 -15.82
N ALA A 51 -1.70 -15.12 -15.28
CA ALA A 51 -2.04 -15.41 -13.89
C ALA A 51 -1.01 -14.93 -12.86
N SER A 52 0.18 -14.51 -13.29
CA SER A 52 1.28 -14.13 -12.39
C SER A 52 2.14 -13.04 -13.03
N ALA A 53 2.52 -12.03 -12.25
CA ALA A 53 3.42 -10.98 -12.74
C ALA A 53 4.88 -11.46 -12.89
N LEU A 54 5.29 -12.43 -12.07
CA LEU A 54 6.62 -13.03 -12.13
C LEU A 54 6.50 -14.50 -12.49
N PHE A 55 7.27 -14.96 -13.49
CA PHE A 55 7.25 -16.33 -13.98
C PHE A 55 8.43 -17.15 -13.42
N ASP A 56 9.46 -16.46 -12.95
CA ASP A 56 10.57 -17.05 -12.21
C ASP A 56 10.31 -17.04 -10.70
N ARG A 57 11.14 -16.39 -9.90
CA ARG A 57 11.00 -16.30 -8.45
C ARG A 57 11.10 -14.84 -8.00
N VAL A 58 10.28 -14.46 -7.03
CA VAL A 58 10.44 -13.20 -6.31
C VAL A 58 11.83 -13.15 -5.66
N ARG A 59 12.54 -12.06 -5.85
CA ARG A 59 13.76 -11.79 -5.08
C ARG A 59 13.42 -11.44 -3.67
N THR A 60 13.64 -12.37 -2.76
CA THR A 60 13.36 -12.15 -1.33
C THR A 60 14.40 -11.24 -0.70
N CYS A 61 13.94 -10.37 0.18
CA CYS A 61 14.78 -9.51 0.98
C CYS A 61 15.58 -10.32 2.01
N ASP A 62 16.89 -10.10 2.09
CA ASP A 62 17.78 -10.71 3.08
C ASP A 62 18.27 -9.74 4.18
N ASN A 63 17.65 -8.56 4.26
CA ASN A 63 17.87 -7.64 5.37
C ASN A 63 17.19 -8.16 6.64
N HIS A 64 17.68 -7.75 7.80
CA HIS A 64 17.13 -8.11 9.10
C HIS A 64 16.76 -6.87 9.93
N CYS A 65 16.09 -5.91 9.25
CA CYS A 65 15.70 -4.63 9.85
C CYS A 65 14.90 -4.85 11.14
N PRO A 66 15.28 -4.23 12.29
CA PRO A 66 14.55 -4.37 13.54
C PRO A 66 13.14 -3.76 13.47
N PHE A 67 12.90 -2.88 12.50
CA PHE A 67 11.62 -2.24 12.23
C PHE A 67 10.76 -2.96 11.18
N CYS A 68 11.21 -4.10 10.62
CA CYS A 68 10.47 -4.81 9.58
C CYS A 68 9.16 -5.36 10.11
N PHE A 69 8.03 -4.88 9.58
CA PHE A 69 6.71 -5.29 10.03
C PHE A 69 6.42 -6.78 9.79
N ILE A 70 7.04 -7.39 8.76
CA ILE A 70 6.85 -8.82 8.46
C ILE A 70 7.35 -9.70 9.62
N TYR A 71 8.43 -9.31 10.32
CA TYR A 71 8.90 -10.03 11.50
C TYR A 71 7.98 -9.87 12.72
N GLN A 72 7.06 -8.92 12.67
CA GLN A 72 6.11 -8.64 13.75
C GLN A 72 4.75 -9.31 13.49
N LEU A 73 4.60 -10.08 12.42
CA LEU A 73 3.35 -10.77 12.13
C LEU A 73 3.25 -12.06 12.97
N PRO A 74 2.10 -12.31 13.64
CA PRO A 74 1.88 -13.58 14.33
C PRO A 74 1.82 -14.74 13.35
N SER A 75 2.13 -15.94 13.79
CA SER A 75 1.99 -17.16 12.99
C SER A 75 0.52 -17.46 12.67
N GLY A 76 0.25 -18.09 11.52
CA GLY A 76 -1.09 -18.55 11.16
C GLY A 76 -1.87 -17.64 10.20
N LEU A 77 -1.33 -16.49 9.82
CA LEU A 77 -1.90 -15.66 8.76
C LEU A 77 -1.64 -16.31 7.38
N ARG A 78 -2.28 -15.76 6.32
CA ARG A 78 -2.04 -16.24 4.96
C ARG A 78 -0.58 -16.11 4.56
N LYS A 79 -0.08 -17.06 3.80
CA LYS A 79 1.37 -17.19 3.47
C LYS A 79 1.95 -16.00 2.74
N SER A 80 1.14 -15.32 1.92
CA SER A 80 1.55 -14.13 1.16
C SER A 80 2.03 -13.00 2.04
N LEU A 81 1.48 -12.82 3.24
CA LEU A 81 1.87 -11.77 4.17
C LEU A 81 3.30 -11.93 4.73
N TYR A 82 3.83 -13.17 4.69
CA TYR A 82 5.20 -13.43 5.15
C TYR A 82 6.24 -13.33 4.03
N LEU A 83 5.82 -13.01 2.81
CA LEU A 83 6.74 -12.82 1.70
C LEU A 83 7.40 -11.44 1.82
N LYS A 84 8.68 -11.44 2.08
CA LYS A 84 9.52 -10.26 2.18
C LYS A 84 10.32 -10.11 0.90
N ASP A 85 9.91 -9.21 0.02
CA ASP A 85 10.57 -8.96 -1.25
C ASP A 85 11.60 -7.81 -1.19
N ASP A 86 12.56 -7.86 -2.11
CA ASP A 86 13.51 -6.79 -2.45
C ASP A 86 13.72 -6.83 -3.97
N ASP A 87 12.60 -6.84 -4.71
CA ASP A 87 12.55 -7.05 -6.15
C ASP A 87 12.15 -5.77 -6.89
N TYR A 88 13.07 -5.17 -7.64
CA TYR A 88 12.81 -3.93 -8.38
C TYR A 88 11.66 -4.06 -9.40
N ARG A 89 11.35 -5.28 -9.88
CA ARG A 89 10.23 -5.52 -10.78
C ARG A 89 8.90 -5.30 -10.06
N LEU A 90 8.81 -5.71 -8.80
CA LEU A 90 7.63 -5.45 -7.96
C LEU A 90 7.55 -3.98 -7.55
N SER A 91 8.70 -3.31 -7.41
CA SER A 91 8.75 -1.86 -7.24
C SER A 91 8.10 -1.15 -8.43
N PHE A 92 8.50 -1.49 -9.64
CA PHE A 92 7.94 -0.93 -10.88
C PHE A 92 6.45 -1.28 -11.07
N LEU A 93 6.08 -2.57 -10.87
CA LEU A 93 4.73 -3.06 -11.17
C LEU A 93 3.68 -2.68 -10.13
N TYR A 94 4.06 -2.57 -8.86
CA TYR A 94 3.12 -2.46 -7.74
C TYR A 94 3.48 -1.38 -6.71
N GLY A 95 4.55 -0.63 -6.93
CA GLY A 95 4.99 0.40 -6.00
C GLY A 95 5.69 -0.13 -4.74
N ASN A 96 6.07 -1.41 -4.69
CA ASN A 96 6.80 -1.96 -3.55
C ASN A 96 8.16 -1.26 -3.37
N PHE A 97 8.57 -1.06 -2.13
CA PHE A 97 9.86 -0.46 -1.85
C PHE A 97 10.99 -1.50 -1.87
N THR A 98 12.02 -1.25 -2.69
CA THR A 98 13.26 -2.03 -2.68
C THR A 98 14.35 -1.31 -1.90
N THR A 99 15.20 -2.06 -1.21
CA THR A 99 16.38 -1.50 -0.51
C THR A 99 17.62 -1.43 -1.40
N LEU A 100 17.53 -1.96 -2.60
CA LEU A 100 18.63 -2.11 -3.55
C LEU A 100 19.83 -2.96 -3.01
N THR A 101 19.67 -3.65 -1.87
CA THR A 101 20.77 -4.45 -1.30
C THR A 101 21.10 -5.68 -2.13
N ARG A 102 20.17 -6.14 -2.98
CA ARG A 102 20.32 -7.24 -3.92
C ARG A 102 20.38 -6.80 -5.39
N PHE A 103 20.37 -5.50 -5.65
CA PHE A 103 20.43 -4.93 -6.99
C PHE A 103 21.83 -5.10 -7.60
N THR A 104 21.90 -5.38 -8.90
CA THR A 104 23.14 -5.68 -9.63
C THR A 104 23.28 -4.80 -10.88
N GLU A 105 24.45 -4.85 -11.52
CA GLU A 105 24.68 -4.14 -12.80
C GLU A 105 23.73 -4.61 -13.91
N ALA A 106 23.46 -5.92 -13.98
CA ALA A 106 22.51 -6.47 -14.96
C ALA A 106 21.06 -5.97 -14.70
N ASP A 107 20.71 -5.70 -13.43
CA ASP A 107 19.42 -5.09 -13.10
C ASP A 107 19.36 -3.64 -13.53
N LEU A 108 20.44 -2.87 -13.31
CA LEU A 108 20.54 -1.50 -13.78
C LEU A 108 20.41 -1.43 -15.30
N GLU A 109 21.16 -2.27 -16.01
CA GLU A 109 21.09 -2.35 -17.48
C GLU A 109 19.66 -2.62 -17.93
N ARG A 110 18.98 -3.58 -17.30
CA ARG A 110 17.60 -3.92 -17.61
C ARG A 110 16.65 -2.77 -17.32
N VAL A 111 16.73 -2.14 -16.13
CA VAL A 111 15.88 -1.01 -15.76
C VAL A 111 15.99 0.12 -16.77
N VAL A 112 17.21 0.44 -17.20
CA VAL A 112 17.47 1.51 -18.15
C VAL A 112 17.00 1.14 -19.56
N THR A 113 17.32 -0.07 -20.03
CA THR A 113 16.98 -0.49 -21.41
C THR A 113 15.51 -0.77 -21.61
N GLU A 114 14.81 -1.28 -20.59
CA GLU A 114 13.38 -1.55 -20.63
C GLU A 114 12.53 -0.36 -20.13
N GLY A 115 13.15 0.75 -19.68
CA GLY A 115 12.46 1.97 -19.26
C GLY A 115 11.61 1.76 -18.00
N LEU A 116 12.09 0.96 -17.03
CA LEU A 116 11.34 0.64 -15.81
C LEU A 116 11.37 1.81 -14.82
N SER A 117 10.42 2.71 -14.95
CA SER A 117 10.28 3.93 -14.15
C SER A 117 8.79 4.22 -13.90
N PRO A 118 8.37 4.69 -12.71
CA PRO A 118 9.18 4.96 -11.53
C PRO A 118 9.59 3.71 -10.75
N LEU A 119 10.63 3.85 -9.89
CA LEU A 119 10.98 2.89 -8.85
C LEU A 119 10.82 3.51 -7.47
N ASN A 120 10.51 2.68 -6.47
CA ASN A 120 10.37 3.09 -5.08
C ASN A 120 11.49 2.49 -4.24
N VAL A 121 12.26 3.33 -3.54
CA VAL A 121 13.49 2.93 -2.84
C VAL A 121 13.43 3.29 -1.36
N SER A 122 13.62 2.29 -0.50
CA SER A 122 13.81 2.48 0.94
C SER A 122 15.20 3.07 1.22
N ILE A 123 15.23 4.32 1.70
CA ILE A 123 16.48 5.06 2.00
C ILE A 123 16.86 4.88 3.47
N HIS A 124 15.98 5.27 4.38
CA HIS A 124 16.09 5.25 5.84
C HIS A 124 17.20 6.12 6.44
N ALA A 125 18.39 6.13 5.85
CA ALA A 125 19.51 7.02 6.16
C ALA A 125 20.46 7.08 4.96
N THR A 126 21.12 8.23 4.77
CA THR A 126 22.13 8.41 3.73
C THR A 126 23.55 8.12 4.23
N ASP A 127 23.77 8.12 5.53
CA ASP A 127 25.01 7.63 6.12
C ASP A 127 25.14 6.12 5.96
N PRO A 128 26.26 5.61 5.40
CA PRO A 128 26.44 4.18 5.12
C PRO A 128 26.46 3.29 6.38
N GLU A 129 26.99 3.77 7.50
CA GLU A 129 27.12 2.99 8.72
C GLU A 129 25.74 2.90 9.40
N VAL A 130 25.03 4.03 9.51
CA VAL A 130 23.67 4.08 10.05
C VAL A 130 22.74 3.20 9.21
N ARG A 131 22.82 3.29 7.88
CA ARG A 131 21.98 2.49 6.99
C ARG A 131 22.29 0.99 7.10
N SER A 132 23.58 0.62 7.17
CA SER A 132 23.98 -0.79 7.39
C SER A 132 23.46 -1.32 8.72
N HIS A 133 23.46 -0.48 9.76
CA HIS A 133 22.93 -0.82 11.08
C HIS A 133 21.40 -1.02 11.03
N LEU A 134 20.66 -0.08 10.45
CA LEU A 134 19.21 -0.13 10.28
C LEU A 134 18.75 -1.36 9.48
N LEU A 135 19.44 -1.71 8.42
CA LEU A 135 19.13 -2.87 7.59
C LEU A 135 19.69 -4.19 8.16
N ARG A 136 20.55 -4.12 9.16
CA ARG A 136 21.35 -5.26 9.68
C ARG A 136 22.01 -6.03 8.52
N ASN A 137 22.50 -5.27 7.53
CA ASN A 137 23.10 -5.78 6.32
C ASN A 137 24.22 -4.85 5.84
N LYS A 138 25.45 -5.35 5.79
CA LYS A 138 26.64 -4.57 5.37
C LYS A 138 26.49 -4.00 3.95
N ARG A 139 25.73 -4.69 3.08
CA ARG A 139 25.47 -4.18 1.71
C ARG A 139 24.59 -2.93 1.74
N GLY A 140 23.81 -2.69 2.81
CA GLY A 140 22.98 -1.52 2.98
C GLY A 140 23.73 -0.22 2.81
N GLY A 141 24.93 -0.10 3.41
CA GLY A 141 25.75 1.10 3.31
C GLY A 141 26.23 1.41 1.88
N MET A 142 26.41 0.39 1.06
CA MET A 142 26.88 0.57 -0.31
C MET A 142 25.76 0.60 -1.36
N SER A 143 24.55 0.17 -1.02
CA SER A 143 23.51 -0.04 -2.02
C SER A 143 22.92 1.29 -2.57
N LEU A 144 23.09 2.41 -1.87
CA LEU A 144 22.69 3.74 -2.39
C LEU A 144 23.54 4.19 -3.62
N ARG A 145 24.65 3.54 -3.90
CA ARG A 145 25.35 3.73 -5.20
C ARG A 145 24.45 3.39 -6.39
N TRP A 146 23.57 2.40 -6.21
CA TRP A 146 22.59 2.04 -7.22
C TRP A 146 21.50 3.09 -7.38
N LEU A 147 21.07 3.71 -6.27
CA LEU A 147 20.20 4.86 -6.34
C LEU A 147 20.82 5.99 -7.18
N ARG A 148 22.10 6.32 -6.92
CA ARG A 148 22.78 7.32 -7.74
C ARG A 148 22.84 6.91 -9.21
N ALA A 149 23.19 5.65 -9.50
CA ALA A 149 23.25 5.15 -10.86
C ALA A 149 21.88 5.17 -11.58
N LEU A 150 20.79 4.88 -10.88
CA LEU A 150 19.42 4.98 -11.42
C LEU A 150 19.09 6.43 -11.79
N LEU A 151 19.35 7.38 -10.88
CA LEU A 151 19.11 8.81 -11.12
C LEU A 151 19.98 9.36 -12.25
N ASP A 152 21.27 8.97 -12.33
CA ASP A 152 22.19 9.36 -13.41
C ASP A 152 21.72 8.88 -14.78
N ASN A 153 20.93 7.81 -14.84
CA ASN A 153 20.33 7.30 -16.07
C ASN A 153 18.89 7.78 -16.30
N GLY A 154 18.43 8.78 -15.55
CA GLY A 154 17.12 9.41 -15.74
C GLY A 154 15.92 8.59 -15.27
N VAL A 155 16.15 7.58 -14.42
CA VAL A 155 15.05 6.81 -13.81
C VAL A 155 14.41 7.66 -12.72
N THR A 156 13.09 7.84 -12.78
CA THR A 156 12.33 8.48 -11.71
C THR A 156 12.32 7.57 -10.49
N VAL A 157 12.71 8.10 -9.34
CA VAL A 157 12.76 7.32 -8.09
C VAL A 157 12.06 8.08 -6.97
N ASN A 158 11.14 7.39 -6.30
CA ASN A 158 10.54 7.80 -5.03
C ASN A 158 11.29 7.17 -3.87
N GLY A 159 11.54 7.97 -2.82
CA GLY A 159 12.20 7.53 -1.60
C GLY A 159 11.24 7.28 -0.45
N GLN A 160 11.61 6.42 0.48
CA GLN A 160 10.91 6.26 1.75
C GLN A 160 11.91 6.21 2.90
N ILE A 161 11.55 6.88 3.99
CA ILE A 161 12.28 6.85 5.26
C ILE A 161 11.33 6.40 6.35
N VAL A 162 11.54 5.20 6.90
CA VAL A 162 10.91 4.78 8.16
C VAL A 162 11.74 5.35 9.29
N VAL A 163 11.14 6.20 10.11
CA VAL A 163 11.83 6.79 11.27
C VAL A 163 11.60 5.95 12.51
N CYS A 164 12.70 5.51 13.10
CA CYS A 164 12.75 4.76 14.35
C CYS A 164 13.21 5.69 15.47
N PRO A 165 12.37 6.03 16.45
CA PRO A 165 12.72 6.97 17.52
C PRO A 165 14.01 6.58 18.27
N GLY A 166 14.94 7.52 18.37
CA GLY A 166 16.25 7.34 19.00
C GLY A 166 17.30 6.62 18.11
N VAL A 167 16.98 6.33 16.83
CA VAL A 167 17.90 5.64 15.91
C VAL A 167 18.23 6.52 14.69
N ASN A 168 17.24 6.93 13.93
CA ASN A 168 17.42 7.75 12.72
C ASN A 168 16.55 9.01 12.70
N ASP A 169 16.13 9.47 13.89
CA ASP A 169 15.52 10.77 14.14
C ASP A 169 16.58 11.83 14.49
N GLY A 170 16.15 13.02 14.86
CA GLY A 170 17.03 14.11 15.32
C GLY A 170 18.17 14.41 14.34
N SER A 171 19.41 14.43 14.82
CA SER A 171 20.59 14.76 14.00
C SER A 171 20.83 13.77 12.85
N VAL A 172 20.47 12.50 13.00
CA VAL A 172 20.61 11.51 11.93
C VAL A 172 19.60 11.79 10.80
N PHE A 173 18.39 12.24 11.14
CA PHE A 173 17.41 12.68 10.15
C PHE A 173 17.93 13.92 9.41
N GLU A 174 18.47 14.92 10.13
CA GLU A 174 19.07 16.13 9.54
C GLU A 174 20.19 15.76 8.56
N ASP A 175 21.13 14.89 8.97
CA ASP A 175 22.22 14.41 8.11
C ASP A 175 21.69 13.66 6.88
N THR A 176 20.58 12.95 7.04
CA THR A 176 19.90 12.24 5.93
C THR A 176 19.32 13.24 4.92
N MET A 177 18.67 14.29 5.38
CA MET A 177 18.12 15.34 4.51
C MET A 177 19.24 16.11 3.78
N ILE A 178 20.32 16.46 4.48
CA ILE A 178 21.52 17.04 3.84
C ILE A 178 22.07 16.10 2.77
N GLY A 179 22.19 14.82 3.10
CA GLY A 179 22.69 13.81 2.17
C GLY A 179 21.79 13.60 0.95
N ILE A 180 20.47 13.76 1.08
CA ILE A 180 19.53 13.75 -0.04
C ILE A 180 19.74 14.98 -0.91
N LEU A 181 19.80 16.16 -0.32
CA LEU A 181 19.99 17.42 -1.06
C LEU A 181 21.32 17.43 -1.83
N ASP A 182 22.39 16.93 -1.23
CA ASP A 182 23.75 16.95 -1.80
C ASP A 182 23.95 15.85 -2.86
N ARG A 183 23.46 14.64 -2.61
CA ARG A 183 23.80 13.47 -3.43
C ARG A 183 22.67 12.93 -4.30
N PHE A 184 21.41 13.24 -3.98
CA PHE A 184 20.23 12.70 -4.64
C PHE A 184 19.16 13.76 -4.91
N PRO A 185 19.52 14.98 -5.38
CA PRO A 185 18.54 16.07 -5.59
C PRO A 185 17.55 15.75 -6.72
N GLU A 186 17.81 14.74 -7.54
CA GLU A 186 16.92 14.27 -8.62
C GLU A 186 15.86 13.27 -8.14
N LEU A 187 15.86 12.85 -6.87
CA LEU A 187 14.75 12.06 -6.31
C LEU A 187 13.44 12.81 -6.56
N ASP A 188 12.43 12.08 -7.00
CA ASP A 188 11.14 12.72 -7.28
C ASP A 188 10.48 13.18 -5.98
N HIS A 189 10.16 12.25 -5.09
CA HIS A 189 9.57 12.53 -3.78
C HIS A 189 10.12 11.58 -2.71
N VAL A 190 10.02 11.97 -1.45
CA VAL A 190 10.41 11.15 -0.31
C VAL A 190 9.32 11.15 0.76
N ALA A 191 8.71 10.01 1.02
CA ALA A 191 7.79 9.83 2.12
C ALA A 191 8.55 9.54 3.43
N VAL A 192 8.22 10.25 4.49
CA VAL A 192 8.71 10.01 5.84
C VAL A 192 7.57 9.41 6.64
N VAL A 193 7.74 8.17 7.09
CA VAL A 193 6.70 7.40 7.78
C VAL A 193 7.15 7.00 9.19
N PRO A 194 6.27 6.99 10.18
CA PRO A 194 6.62 6.55 11.52
C PRO A 194 6.79 5.03 11.59
N LEU A 195 7.53 4.58 12.56
CA LEU A 195 7.68 3.16 12.85
C LEU A 195 6.36 2.54 13.31
N GLY A 196 5.89 1.54 12.56
CA GLY A 196 4.80 0.67 12.98
C GLY A 196 5.29 -0.43 13.92
N VAL A 197 4.69 -0.53 15.11
CA VAL A 197 5.04 -1.53 16.14
C VAL A 197 3.81 -2.32 16.53
N SER A 198 3.88 -3.65 16.38
CA SER A 198 2.86 -4.55 16.91
C SER A 198 3.29 -5.13 18.26
N LYS A 199 2.37 -5.73 19.01
CA LYS A 199 2.68 -6.45 20.27
C LYS A 199 3.56 -7.68 20.05
N PHE A 200 3.74 -8.11 18.81
CA PHE A 200 4.60 -9.25 18.45
C PHE A 200 6.00 -8.82 18.04
N ASN A 201 6.33 -7.54 18.15
CA ASN A 201 7.67 -7.05 17.84
C ASN A 201 8.71 -7.71 18.76
N PRO A 202 9.70 -8.44 18.24
CA PRO A 202 10.73 -9.08 19.04
C PRO A 202 11.81 -8.10 19.51
N GLU A 203 11.83 -6.87 19.00
CA GLU A 203 12.88 -5.88 19.20
C GLU A 203 12.47 -4.90 20.31
N ALA A 204 13.01 -5.08 21.50
CA ALA A 204 12.65 -4.28 22.68
C ALA A 204 12.97 -2.78 22.54
N GLU A 205 13.92 -2.42 21.67
CA GLU A 205 14.31 -1.03 21.41
C GLU A 205 13.37 -0.32 20.44
N MET A 206 12.58 -1.06 19.67
CA MET A 206 11.63 -0.50 18.72
C MET A 206 10.34 -0.13 19.43
N ARG A 207 10.02 1.15 19.45
CA ARG A 207 8.83 1.70 20.08
C ARG A 207 8.15 2.73 19.19
N PRO A 208 6.84 2.95 19.33
CA PRO A 208 6.17 4.05 18.66
C PRO A 208 6.75 5.41 19.06
N HIS A 209 6.56 6.41 18.22
CA HIS A 209 6.80 7.81 18.58
C HIS A 209 5.88 8.23 19.71
N THR A 210 6.37 9.07 20.60
CA THR A 210 5.53 9.88 21.48
C THR A 210 4.90 11.02 20.67
N ARG A 211 3.87 11.65 21.24
CA ARG A 211 3.23 12.82 20.61
C ARG A 211 4.23 13.96 20.35
N ASP A 212 5.12 14.22 21.31
CA ASP A 212 6.11 15.31 21.17
C ASP A 212 7.17 14.96 20.12
N GLU A 213 7.62 13.71 20.01
CA GLU A 213 8.51 13.25 18.95
C GLU A 213 7.84 13.33 17.58
N ALA A 214 6.57 12.93 17.47
CA ALA A 214 5.82 13.07 16.22
C ALA A 214 5.69 14.53 15.79
N ARG A 215 5.42 15.44 16.74
CA ARG A 215 5.37 16.89 16.48
C ARG A 215 6.72 17.43 16.03
N ALA A 216 7.80 17.04 16.71
CA ALA A 216 9.15 17.44 16.30
C ALA A 216 9.50 16.96 14.88
N MET A 217 9.03 15.76 14.50
CA MET A 217 9.21 15.27 13.12
C MET A 217 8.41 16.07 12.09
N VAL A 218 7.15 16.43 12.39
CA VAL A 218 6.34 17.30 11.51
C VAL A 218 7.03 18.64 11.30
N ASP A 219 7.53 19.26 12.39
CA ASP A 219 8.22 20.54 12.33
C ASP A 219 9.54 20.46 11.54
N ALA A 220 10.33 19.40 11.73
CA ALA A 220 11.57 19.16 11.00
C ALA A 220 11.29 18.95 9.50
N ILE A 221 10.30 18.12 9.15
CA ILE A 221 9.92 17.89 7.75
C ILE A 221 9.44 19.19 7.11
N GLY A 222 8.59 19.96 7.78
CA GLY A 222 8.14 21.27 7.31
C GLY A 222 9.30 22.23 7.04
N THR A 223 10.32 22.24 7.91
CA THR A 223 11.54 23.03 7.71
C THR A 223 12.29 22.59 6.46
N TRP A 224 12.48 21.28 6.28
CA TRP A 224 13.15 20.72 5.11
C TRP A 224 12.38 20.92 3.82
N GLN A 225 11.05 20.90 3.84
CA GLN A 225 10.22 21.27 2.69
C GLN A 225 10.55 22.68 2.19
N GLN A 226 10.71 23.65 3.10
CA GLN A 226 11.08 25.02 2.73
C GLN A 226 12.50 25.09 2.16
N ILE A 227 13.45 24.32 2.71
CA ILE A 227 14.82 24.26 2.19
C ILE A 227 14.83 23.66 0.78
N PHE A 228 14.15 22.52 0.55
CA PHE A 228 14.06 21.90 -0.76
C PHE A 228 13.31 22.80 -1.76
N LEU A 229 12.23 23.45 -1.34
CA LEU A 229 11.50 24.39 -2.18
C LEU A 229 12.40 25.56 -2.62
N GLY A 230 13.20 26.09 -1.71
CA GLY A 230 14.17 27.16 -2.01
C GLY A 230 15.31 26.70 -2.92
N ALA A 231 15.82 25.49 -2.74
CA ALA A 231 16.96 24.96 -3.47
C ALA A 231 16.58 24.31 -4.82
N LEU A 232 15.45 23.58 -4.88
CA LEU A 232 15.06 22.75 -6.01
C LEU A 232 13.74 23.19 -6.68
N GLY A 233 13.01 24.15 -6.11
CA GLY A 233 11.71 24.59 -6.61
C GLY A 233 10.54 23.64 -6.34
N ARG A 234 10.72 22.64 -5.47
CA ARG A 234 9.70 21.66 -5.05
C ARG A 234 9.95 21.20 -3.62
N ARG A 235 8.91 20.71 -2.92
CA ARG A 235 9.01 20.33 -1.50
C ARG A 235 9.79 19.04 -1.26
N MET A 236 9.79 18.11 -2.19
CA MET A 236 10.49 16.83 -2.18
C MET A 236 10.15 15.89 -1.02
N VAL A 237 10.10 16.33 0.24
CA VAL A 237 9.92 15.49 1.43
C VAL A 237 8.56 15.72 2.08
N PHE A 238 7.87 14.63 2.46
CA PHE A 238 6.52 14.71 3.00
C PHE A 238 6.35 13.76 4.20
N ALA A 239 5.71 14.27 5.26
CA ALA A 239 5.27 13.42 6.36
C ALA A 239 4.03 12.63 5.94
N SER A 240 3.94 11.36 6.32
CA SER A 240 2.69 10.61 6.21
C SER A 240 1.62 11.18 7.15
N ASP A 241 0.37 11.00 6.80
CA ASP A 241 -0.78 11.49 7.59
C ASP A 241 -0.76 10.97 9.04
N GLU A 242 -0.18 9.79 9.27
CA GLU A 242 -0.04 9.22 10.60
C GLU A 242 0.75 10.13 11.55
N TYR A 243 1.76 10.86 11.05
CA TYR A 243 2.50 11.82 11.87
C TYR A 243 1.61 12.97 12.38
N TYR A 244 0.74 13.51 11.52
CA TYR A 244 -0.17 14.59 11.92
C TYR A 244 -1.20 14.09 12.95
N LEU A 245 -1.71 12.86 12.77
CA LEU A 245 -2.62 12.23 13.72
C LEU A 245 -1.94 11.95 15.07
N MET A 246 -0.72 11.43 15.07
CA MET A 246 0.06 11.18 16.28
C MET A 246 0.43 12.47 17.03
N ALA A 247 0.79 13.51 16.28
CA ALA A 247 1.15 14.83 16.80
C ALA A 247 -0.07 15.62 17.30
N ASP A 248 -1.28 15.22 16.89
CA ASP A 248 -2.53 15.95 17.09
C ASP A 248 -2.42 17.40 16.56
N VAL A 249 -2.04 17.50 15.30
CA VAL A 249 -1.94 18.76 14.55
C VAL A 249 -2.74 18.67 13.25
N PRO A 250 -3.20 19.79 12.69
CA PRO A 250 -3.94 19.80 11.43
C PRO A 250 -3.11 19.26 10.27
N PHE A 251 -3.78 18.62 9.31
CA PHE A 251 -3.16 18.25 8.03
C PHE A 251 -2.82 19.50 7.22
N PRO A 252 -1.77 19.46 6.40
CA PRO A 252 -1.45 20.52 5.44
C PRO A 252 -2.60 20.80 4.47
N GLU A 253 -2.61 21.97 3.87
CA GLU A 253 -3.53 22.28 2.78
C GLU A 253 -3.17 21.48 1.51
N GLY A 254 -4.14 21.25 0.63
CA GLY A 254 -3.95 20.37 -0.52
C GLY A 254 -2.82 20.77 -1.47
N GLU A 255 -2.57 22.08 -1.61
CA GLU A 255 -1.50 22.64 -2.43
C GLU A 255 -0.10 22.31 -1.87
N GLU A 256 -0.01 21.97 -0.59
CA GLU A 256 1.26 21.65 0.08
C GLU A 256 1.71 20.20 -0.17
N TYR A 257 0.85 19.37 -0.80
CA TYR A 257 1.19 18.00 -1.17
C TYR A 257 1.75 17.85 -2.59
N ASP A 258 1.97 18.94 -3.32
CA ASP A 258 2.52 18.96 -4.69
C ASP A 258 1.84 17.95 -5.66
N GLY A 259 0.52 17.78 -5.53
CA GLY A 259 -0.28 16.87 -6.37
C GLY A 259 -0.44 15.44 -5.85
N PHE A 260 -0.10 15.19 -4.58
CA PHE A 260 -0.25 13.90 -3.89
C PHE A 260 0.54 12.73 -4.52
N PRO A 261 1.82 12.92 -4.86
CA PRO A 261 2.60 11.91 -5.57
C PRO A 261 2.87 10.64 -4.75
N MET A 262 2.81 10.75 -3.41
CA MET A 262 3.09 9.66 -2.47
C MET A 262 1.81 9.23 -1.71
N HIS A 263 0.64 9.34 -2.36
CA HIS A 263 -0.65 9.02 -1.75
C HIS A 263 -0.70 7.60 -1.17
N GLU A 264 -0.13 6.63 -1.89
CA GLU A 264 -0.13 5.22 -1.47
C GLU A 264 0.76 4.93 -0.26
N ASP A 265 1.69 5.83 0.07
CA ASP A 265 2.51 5.78 1.27
C ASP A 265 1.85 6.47 2.47
N GLY A 266 0.58 6.83 2.34
CA GLY A 266 -0.18 7.50 3.39
C GLY A 266 0.09 9.00 3.47
N VAL A 267 0.56 9.63 2.40
CA VAL A 267 0.80 11.08 2.33
C VAL A 267 -0.39 11.77 1.67
N GLY A 268 -1.16 12.53 2.44
CA GLY A 268 -2.32 13.28 1.97
C GLY A 268 -3.57 12.45 1.71
N MET A 269 -3.63 11.20 2.18
CA MET A 269 -4.83 10.35 2.06
C MET A 269 -6.04 10.95 2.79
N ALA A 270 -5.81 11.51 3.98
CA ALA A 270 -6.87 12.16 4.76
C ALA A 270 -7.43 13.38 4.02
N ARG A 271 -6.57 14.19 3.38
CA ARG A 271 -6.99 15.37 2.64
C ARG A 271 -7.73 15.01 1.35
N THR A 272 -7.29 14.00 0.61
CA THR A 272 -8.01 13.54 -0.59
C THR A 272 -9.35 12.93 -0.21
N PHE A 273 -9.42 12.12 0.86
CA PHE A 273 -10.67 11.60 1.39
C PHE A 273 -11.65 12.71 1.80
N GLU A 274 -11.15 13.77 2.47
CA GLU A 274 -11.94 14.95 2.78
C GLU A 274 -12.52 15.59 1.51
N TRP A 275 -11.69 15.79 0.47
CA TRP A 275 -12.13 16.37 -0.78
C TRP A 275 -13.17 15.52 -1.51
N GLU A 276 -13.00 14.21 -1.51
CA GLU A 276 -13.98 13.25 -2.01
C GLU A 276 -15.32 13.36 -1.24
N PHE A 277 -15.22 13.30 0.11
CA PHE A 277 -16.39 13.35 0.97
C PHE A 277 -17.15 14.68 0.87
N MET A 278 -16.44 15.79 0.73
CA MET A 278 -17.01 17.13 0.58
C MET A 278 -17.44 17.44 -0.87
N GLY A 279 -17.24 16.53 -1.81
CA GLY A 279 -17.61 16.69 -3.23
C GLY A 279 -16.75 17.68 -3.99
N ARG A 280 -15.53 17.94 -3.54
CA ARG A 280 -14.56 18.80 -4.25
C ARG A 280 -13.92 18.07 -5.44
N ILE A 281 -13.83 16.75 -5.37
CA ILE A 281 -13.39 15.86 -6.45
C ILE A 281 -14.47 14.80 -6.69
N THR A 282 -14.60 14.37 -7.95
CA THR A 282 -15.68 13.48 -8.40
C THR A 282 -15.23 12.09 -8.78
N GLU A 283 -13.92 11.87 -8.85
CA GLU A 283 -13.32 10.56 -9.09
C GLU A 283 -12.55 10.10 -7.84
N PRO A 284 -12.80 8.86 -7.37
CA PRO A 284 -12.14 8.39 -6.16
C PRO A 284 -10.65 8.17 -6.36
N THR A 285 -9.87 8.64 -5.39
CA THR A 285 -8.41 8.45 -5.33
C THR A 285 -8.01 7.21 -4.54
N GLY A 286 -8.98 6.40 -4.11
CA GLY A 286 -8.81 5.27 -3.19
C GLY A 286 -7.57 4.39 -3.42
N PRO A 287 -7.08 3.71 -2.40
CA PRO A 287 -5.87 2.90 -2.47
C PRO A 287 -6.00 1.80 -3.53
N GLN A 288 -4.92 1.53 -4.23
CA GLN A 288 -4.88 0.58 -5.33
C GLN A 288 -4.41 -0.80 -4.87
N SER A 289 -4.80 -1.84 -5.61
CA SER A 289 -4.33 -3.20 -5.33
C SER A 289 -2.83 -3.31 -5.57
N GLY A 290 -2.07 -3.59 -4.51
CA GLY A 290 -0.64 -3.81 -4.59
C GLY A 290 -0.27 -5.29 -4.79
N PHE A 291 1.01 -5.57 -4.60
CA PHE A 291 1.61 -6.91 -4.74
C PHE A 291 0.89 -8.01 -3.95
N PHE A 292 0.42 -7.72 -2.74
CA PHE A 292 -0.27 -8.73 -1.93
C PHE A 292 -1.57 -9.23 -2.55
N ALA A 293 -2.31 -8.38 -3.24
CA ALA A 293 -3.49 -8.78 -3.98
C ALA A 293 -3.15 -9.75 -5.12
N TRP A 294 -1.99 -9.54 -5.78
CA TRP A 294 -1.50 -10.44 -6.81
C TRP A 294 -1.03 -11.79 -6.25
N VAL A 295 -0.29 -11.80 -5.13
CA VAL A 295 0.19 -13.05 -4.50
C VAL A 295 -0.97 -13.91 -3.99
N ASP A 296 -2.09 -13.31 -3.65
CA ASP A 296 -3.32 -14.01 -3.25
C ASP A 296 -4.15 -14.52 -4.45
N GLY A 297 -3.67 -14.36 -5.67
CA GLY A 297 -4.30 -14.90 -6.89
C GLY A 297 -5.01 -13.85 -7.74
N ALA A 298 -4.93 -12.58 -7.42
CA ALA A 298 -5.45 -11.53 -8.28
C ALA A 298 -4.68 -11.50 -9.62
N PRO A 299 -5.36 -11.41 -10.76
CA PRO A 299 -4.66 -11.30 -12.04
C PRO A 299 -3.84 -10.00 -12.08
N ALA A 300 -2.61 -10.09 -12.59
CA ALA A 300 -1.75 -8.94 -12.84
C ALA A 300 -2.31 -8.12 -14.03
N ALA A 301 -3.43 -7.47 -13.84
CA ALA A 301 -4.14 -6.71 -14.86
C ALA A 301 -3.63 -5.28 -14.98
N GLY A 302 -2.35 -5.07 -14.93
CA GLY A 302 -1.72 -3.78 -15.09
C GLY A 302 -1.10 -3.26 -13.79
N TYR A 303 -0.26 -2.28 -13.96
CA TYR A 303 0.30 -1.50 -12.88
C TYR A 303 -0.83 -0.73 -12.21
N ARG A 304 -0.99 -0.87 -10.90
CA ARG A 304 -2.00 -0.15 -10.12
C ARG A 304 -3.42 -0.34 -10.66
N ALA A 305 -3.92 -1.56 -10.68
CA ALA A 305 -5.31 -1.79 -11.01
C ALA A 305 -6.21 -1.09 -9.96
N PRO A 306 -7.18 -0.26 -10.39
CA PRO A 306 -8.12 0.32 -9.45
C PRO A 306 -8.86 -0.78 -8.71
N ARG A 307 -9.21 -0.57 -7.44
CA ARG A 307 -10.08 -1.49 -6.70
C ARG A 307 -11.38 -1.64 -7.44
N ASN A 308 -11.69 -2.83 -7.87
CA ASN A 308 -13.04 -3.11 -8.31
C ASN A 308 -13.95 -3.10 -7.08
N PRO A 309 -15.02 -2.31 -7.06
CA PRO A 309 -16.08 -2.49 -6.09
C PRO A 309 -16.57 -3.93 -6.18
N ALA A 310 -16.76 -4.57 -5.06
CA ALA A 310 -17.10 -5.97 -4.90
C ALA A 310 -18.14 -6.44 -5.92
N GLY A 311 -17.75 -7.33 -6.82
CA GLY A 311 -18.65 -8.01 -7.75
C GLY A 311 -18.29 -7.78 -9.21
N ASP A 312 -17.46 -8.52 -9.71
CA ASP A 312 -17.35 -9.21 -10.98
C ASP A 312 -15.89 -9.51 -11.33
N THR A 313 -15.25 -10.33 -10.55
CA THR A 313 -14.11 -11.08 -11.04
C THR A 313 -14.70 -12.24 -11.81
N GLY A 314 -14.68 -12.17 -13.14
CA GLY A 314 -15.14 -13.25 -14.03
C GLY A 314 -14.34 -14.56 -13.94
N LEU A 315 -13.87 -14.90 -12.76
CA LEU A 315 -13.24 -16.18 -12.42
C LEU A 315 -14.32 -17.15 -11.89
N ARG A 316 -14.98 -17.82 -12.80
CA ARG A 316 -15.68 -19.06 -12.47
C ARG A 316 -14.64 -20.17 -12.20
N GLY A 317 -14.07 -20.15 -11.02
CA GLY A 317 -13.35 -21.26 -10.41
C GLY A 317 -14.35 -22.17 -9.71
N GLY A 318 -14.24 -23.47 -9.95
CA GLY A 318 -15.02 -24.61 -9.58
C GLY A 318 -15.99 -24.52 -8.39
N CYS A 319 -17.24 -24.88 -8.65
CA CYS A 319 -18.29 -25.11 -7.67
C CYS A 319 -17.89 -26.19 -6.64
N SER A 320 -17.64 -25.74 -5.41
CA SER A 320 -17.97 -26.56 -4.25
C SER A 320 -19.39 -26.16 -3.81
N PRO A 321 -20.28 -27.07 -3.49
CA PRO A 321 -21.63 -26.73 -3.06
C PRO A 321 -21.55 -26.09 -1.68
N VAL A 322 -21.71 -24.77 -1.65
CA VAL A 322 -21.94 -24.05 -0.41
C VAL A 322 -23.35 -24.41 0.05
N SER A 323 -23.43 -25.10 1.15
CA SER A 323 -24.67 -25.31 1.89
C SER A 323 -25.18 -23.92 2.31
N THR A 324 -26.17 -23.41 1.58
CA THR A 324 -26.88 -22.20 1.91
C THR A 324 -27.77 -22.43 3.11
N ASN A 325 -27.29 -22.17 4.29
CA ASN A 325 -28.17 -21.93 5.44
C ASN A 325 -28.84 -20.58 5.17
N VAL A 326 -30.07 -20.61 4.69
CA VAL A 326 -30.93 -19.43 4.56
C VAL A 326 -31.37 -19.03 5.96
N THR A 327 -30.58 -18.23 6.63
CA THR A 327 -31.04 -17.50 7.79
C THR A 327 -31.86 -16.33 7.26
N LEU A 328 -33.16 -16.30 7.54
CA LEU A 328 -34.04 -15.17 7.26
C LEU A 328 -33.57 -13.99 8.11
N ARG A 329 -32.59 -13.22 7.61
CA ARG A 329 -32.16 -11.98 8.24
C ARG A 329 -33.24 -10.93 8.01
N ARG A 330 -33.71 -10.29 9.09
CA ARG A 330 -34.64 -9.17 9.06
C ARG A 330 -34.04 -8.09 8.16
N ARG A 331 -34.78 -7.64 7.13
CA ARG A 331 -34.34 -6.52 6.30
C ARG A 331 -34.26 -5.28 7.18
N ILE A 332 -33.05 -4.75 7.32
CA ILE A 332 -32.79 -3.47 8.00
C ILE A 332 -33.33 -2.38 7.07
N GLY A 333 -34.12 -1.43 7.60
CA GLY A 333 -34.66 -0.33 6.81
C GLY A 333 -33.56 0.62 6.34
N ALA A 334 -33.72 1.24 5.17
CA ALA A 334 -32.73 2.19 4.62
C ALA A 334 -32.48 3.38 5.56
N SER A 335 -33.48 3.79 6.37
CA SER A 335 -33.43 4.89 7.34
C SER A 335 -32.97 4.44 8.73
N ALA A 336 -32.46 3.22 8.90
CA ALA A 336 -31.92 2.79 10.19
C ALA A 336 -30.64 3.59 10.54
N PRO A 337 -30.37 3.82 11.85
CA PRO A 337 -29.12 4.47 12.28
C PRO A 337 -27.90 3.76 11.72
N ILE A 338 -26.87 4.53 11.37
CA ILE A 338 -25.65 4.01 10.74
C ILE A 338 -24.51 4.01 11.75
N GLY A 339 -23.82 2.87 11.88
CA GLY A 339 -22.52 2.73 12.52
C GLY A 339 -21.41 2.57 11.48
N ILE A 340 -20.43 3.45 11.48
CA ILE A 340 -19.28 3.40 10.57
C ILE A 340 -18.09 2.78 11.29
N LEU A 341 -17.74 1.56 10.93
CA LEU A 341 -16.56 0.85 11.43
C LEU A 341 -15.30 1.41 10.81
N THR A 342 -14.32 1.77 11.63
CA THR A 342 -13.05 2.30 11.15
C THR A 342 -11.96 2.11 12.21
N GLY A 343 -10.68 2.16 11.84
CA GLY A 343 -9.59 2.21 12.82
C GLY A 343 -9.60 3.51 13.61
N GLU A 344 -8.86 3.55 14.72
CA GLU A 344 -8.81 4.73 15.59
C GLU A 344 -8.34 5.99 14.84
N TYR A 345 -7.35 5.87 13.94
CA TYR A 345 -6.91 6.98 13.09
C TYR A 345 -7.98 7.41 12.08
N GLY A 346 -8.68 6.46 11.47
CA GLY A 346 -9.79 6.78 10.58
C GLY A 346 -10.93 7.50 11.30
N ALA A 347 -11.18 7.18 12.57
CA ALA A 347 -12.17 7.87 13.40
C ALA A 347 -11.79 9.34 13.62
N MET A 348 -10.51 9.66 13.81
CA MET A 348 -10.03 11.04 13.95
C MET A 348 -10.26 11.86 12.67
N VAL A 349 -10.13 11.23 11.50
CA VAL A 349 -10.38 11.87 10.19
C VAL A 349 -11.88 12.06 9.95
N LEU A 350 -12.68 11.03 10.24
CA LEU A 350 -14.13 11.05 9.93
C LEU A 350 -14.96 11.95 10.85
N ALA A 351 -14.60 12.06 12.14
CA ALA A 351 -15.42 12.79 13.11
C ALA A 351 -15.69 14.25 12.69
N PRO A 352 -14.67 15.06 12.35
CA PRO A 352 -14.92 16.44 11.94
C PRO A 352 -15.68 16.54 10.60
N LEU A 353 -15.52 15.56 9.71
CA LEU A 353 -16.19 15.54 8.41
C LEU A 353 -17.70 15.27 8.55
N LEU A 354 -18.09 14.32 9.40
CA LEU A 354 -19.50 14.03 9.68
C LEU A 354 -20.20 15.23 10.33
N ASP A 355 -19.55 15.87 11.31
CA ASP A 355 -20.07 17.05 11.98
C ASP A 355 -20.27 18.20 10.99
N GLN A 356 -19.25 18.48 10.16
CA GLN A 356 -19.30 19.55 9.16
C GLN A 356 -20.39 19.30 8.09
N ALA A 357 -20.59 18.04 7.69
CA ALA A 357 -21.61 17.68 6.70
C ALA A 357 -23.01 17.49 7.28
N GLY A 358 -23.18 17.53 8.62
CA GLY A 358 -24.46 17.40 9.31
C GLY A 358 -25.07 16.00 9.19
N PHE A 359 -24.27 14.93 9.27
CA PHE A 359 -24.74 13.55 9.28
C PHE A 359 -24.97 13.03 10.70
N GLU A 360 -25.89 13.67 11.45
CA GLU A 360 -26.21 13.33 12.85
C GLU A 360 -26.77 11.91 13.03
N HIS A 361 -27.28 11.27 11.97
CA HIS A 361 -27.80 9.90 11.98
C HIS A 361 -26.70 8.81 11.85
N ALA A 362 -25.46 9.21 11.63
CA ALA A 362 -24.33 8.33 11.53
C ALA A 362 -23.41 8.51 12.74
N ARG A 363 -22.98 7.40 13.33
CA ARG A 363 -21.99 7.38 14.40
C ARG A 363 -20.75 6.61 13.99
N ILE A 364 -19.59 7.02 14.47
CA ILE A 364 -18.32 6.34 14.25
C ILE A 364 -18.15 5.27 15.30
N LEU A 365 -17.73 4.09 14.87
CA LEU A 365 -17.38 2.95 15.70
C LEU A 365 -15.89 2.66 15.57
N PRO A 366 -15.04 3.28 16.41
CA PRO A 366 -13.60 3.03 16.38
C PRO A 366 -13.31 1.58 16.77
N VAL A 367 -12.68 0.84 15.88
CA VAL A 367 -12.25 -0.54 16.13
C VAL A 367 -10.82 -0.52 16.65
N ARG A 368 -10.67 -0.79 17.94
CA ARG A 368 -9.36 -0.92 18.54
C ARG A 368 -8.68 -2.20 18.06
N ASN A 369 -7.49 -2.06 17.51
CA ASN A 369 -6.71 -3.20 17.03
C ASN A 369 -6.01 -3.92 18.19
N GLU A 370 -6.70 -4.87 18.82
CA GLU A 370 -6.12 -5.72 19.88
C GLU A 370 -5.37 -6.92 19.30
N PHE A 371 -5.68 -7.29 18.05
CA PHE A 371 -5.00 -8.40 17.38
C PHE A 371 -3.52 -8.11 17.17
N PHE A 372 -3.18 -6.99 16.59
CA PHE A 372 -1.78 -6.58 16.43
C PHE A 372 -1.28 -5.76 17.63
N GLY A 373 -2.11 -4.94 18.24
CA GLY A 373 -1.70 -4.06 19.34
C GLY A 373 -0.74 -2.96 18.89
N GLY A 374 0.01 -2.38 19.84
CA GLY A 374 0.97 -1.31 19.54
C GLY A 374 0.32 -0.04 19.00
N ASN A 375 0.88 0.52 17.89
CA ASN A 375 0.33 1.69 17.20
C ASN A 375 -0.33 1.32 15.85
N THR A 376 -0.87 0.10 15.72
CA THR A 376 -1.50 -0.38 14.48
C THR A 376 -2.96 0.06 14.35
N SER A 377 -3.21 1.37 14.45
CA SER A 377 -4.56 1.96 14.53
C SER A 377 -5.20 2.29 13.17
N VAL A 378 -4.58 1.85 12.06
CA VAL A 378 -5.07 2.11 10.71
C VAL A 378 -6.22 1.17 10.33
N THR A 379 -7.18 1.68 9.55
CA THR A 379 -8.39 0.96 9.14
C THR A 379 -8.07 -0.33 8.35
N GLY A 380 -7.05 -0.31 7.50
CA GLY A 380 -6.65 -1.47 6.69
C GLY A 380 -6.10 -2.66 7.48
N LEU A 381 -5.71 -2.47 8.74
CA LEU A 381 -5.22 -3.54 9.62
C LEU A 381 -6.30 -4.07 10.59
N MET A 382 -7.56 -3.61 10.49
CA MET A 382 -8.65 -4.19 11.27
C MET A 382 -8.80 -5.67 10.92
N VAL A 383 -8.99 -6.51 11.95
CA VAL A 383 -9.26 -7.93 11.79
C VAL A 383 -10.70 -8.26 12.19
N GLY A 384 -11.21 -9.40 11.70
CA GLY A 384 -12.57 -9.81 11.95
C GLY A 384 -12.90 -9.97 13.43
N ALA A 385 -11.99 -10.51 14.23
CA ALA A 385 -12.17 -10.66 15.67
C ALA A 385 -12.34 -9.32 16.41
N ASP A 386 -11.60 -8.29 16.01
CA ASP A 386 -11.69 -6.96 16.62
C ASP A 386 -12.97 -6.23 16.19
N VAL A 387 -13.35 -6.37 14.92
CA VAL A 387 -14.63 -5.86 14.41
C VAL A 387 -15.82 -6.54 15.10
N ASP A 388 -15.77 -7.87 15.25
CA ASP A 388 -16.84 -8.64 15.93
C ASP A 388 -17.01 -8.21 17.39
N ARG A 389 -15.90 -8.02 18.11
CA ARG A 389 -15.91 -7.50 19.49
C ARG A 389 -16.56 -6.12 19.57
N THR A 390 -16.24 -5.23 18.63
CA THR A 390 -16.86 -3.89 18.58
C THR A 390 -18.36 -4.00 18.33
N LEU A 391 -18.77 -4.82 17.37
CA LEU A 391 -20.18 -5.01 17.02
C LEU A 391 -21.00 -5.72 18.11
N ALA A 392 -20.38 -6.53 18.97
CA ALA A 392 -21.09 -7.24 20.05
C ALA A 392 -21.79 -6.29 21.04
N GLY A 393 -21.26 -5.07 21.22
CA GLY A 393 -21.86 -4.02 22.04
C GLY A 393 -22.95 -3.18 21.35
N GLU A 394 -23.15 -3.37 20.06
CA GLU A 394 -23.98 -2.51 19.23
C GLU A 394 -25.42 -3.03 19.07
N PRO A 395 -26.42 -2.16 18.83
CA PRO A 395 -27.83 -2.54 18.69
C PRO A 395 -28.09 -3.51 17.52
N ASP A 396 -29.10 -4.36 17.69
CA ASP A 396 -29.67 -5.14 16.58
C ASP A 396 -30.57 -4.23 15.74
N GLY A 397 -30.33 -4.18 14.43
CA GLY A 397 -31.22 -3.48 13.50
C GLY A 397 -30.67 -2.15 12.96
N ASP A 398 -29.52 -1.72 13.43
CA ASP A 398 -28.75 -0.64 12.81
C ASP A 398 -27.98 -1.16 11.57
N ARG A 399 -27.63 -0.23 10.69
CA ARG A 399 -26.74 -0.50 9.54
C ARG A 399 -25.28 -0.31 9.96
N TYR A 400 -24.43 -1.28 9.67
CA TYR A 400 -23.00 -1.20 9.98
C TYR A 400 -22.19 -1.19 8.69
N LEU A 401 -21.50 -0.07 8.42
CA LEU A 401 -20.65 0.10 7.25
C LEU A 401 -19.25 -0.39 7.56
N LEU A 402 -18.76 -1.32 6.75
CA LEU A 402 -17.41 -1.87 6.84
C LEU A 402 -16.59 -1.42 5.64
N PRO A 403 -15.50 -0.68 5.79
CA PRO A 403 -14.65 -0.28 4.68
C PRO A 403 -13.94 -1.50 4.07
N ASP A 404 -13.92 -1.59 2.75
CA ASP A 404 -13.35 -2.73 2.02
C ASP A 404 -11.83 -2.88 2.16
N VAL A 405 -11.13 -1.81 2.58
CA VAL A 405 -9.66 -1.82 2.76
C VAL A 405 -9.15 -2.87 3.76
N CYS A 406 -9.98 -3.28 4.72
CA CYS A 406 -9.61 -4.31 5.68
C CYS A 406 -9.83 -5.75 5.16
N LEU A 407 -10.34 -5.89 3.92
CA LEU A 407 -10.62 -7.17 3.31
C LEU A 407 -9.69 -7.43 2.12
N SER A 408 -9.21 -8.66 2.01
CA SER A 408 -8.52 -9.19 0.83
C SER A 408 -9.27 -10.44 0.39
N GLU A 409 -9.74 -10.47 -0.87
CA GLU A 409 -10.60 -11.54 -1.39
C GLU A 409 -11.82 -11.83 -0.47
N GLY A 410 -12.40 -10.78 0.10
CA GLY A 410 -13.56 -10.87 0.99
C GLY A 410 -13.25 -11.41 2.39
N ARG A 411 -11.99 -11.48 2.80
CA ARG A 411 -11.53 -11.98 4.11
C ARG A 411 -10.70 -10.95 4.84
N PHE A 412 -10.86 -10.90 6.15
CA PHE A 412 -9.97 -10.18 7.05
C PHE A 412 -8.59 -10.87 7.14
N LEU A 413 -7.60 -10.18 7.71
CA LEU A 413 -6.25 -10.72 7.89
C LEU A 413 -6.20 -11.97 8.79
N ASP A 414 -7.12 -12.10 9.74
CA ASP A 414 -7.27 -13.28 10.61
C ASP A 414 -8.05 -14.44 9.96
N GLY A 415 -8.48 -14.27 8.70
CA GLY A 415 -9.18 -15.28 7.90
C GLY A 415 -10.70 -15.31 8.07
N LEU A 416 -11.26 -14.55 9.01
CA LEU A 416 -12.71 -14.39 9.14
C LEU A 416 -13.28 -13.65 7.92
N THR A 417 -14.58 -13.82 7.70
CA THR A 417 -15.34 -13.13 6.65
C THR A 417 -16.39 -12.21 7.28
N PRO A 418 -16.93 -11.23 6.55
CA PRO A 418 -18.04 -10.42 7.02
C PRO A 418 -19.27 -11.21 7.46
N GLN A 419 -19.44 -12.44 6.95
CA GLN A 419 -20.54 -13.33 7.30
C GLN A 419 -20.36 -14.01 8.67
N ASP A 420 -19.12 -14.08 9.17
CA ASP A 420 -18.81 -14.69 10.47
C ASP A 420 -19.07 -13.73 11.64
N LEU A 421 -19.33 -12.43 11.37
CA LEU A 421 -19.55 -11.42 12.39
C LEU A 421 -20.92 -11.55 13.06
N CYS A 422 -21.01 -11.19 14.33
CA CYS A 422 -22.25 -11.26 15.15
C CYS A 422 -23.36 -10.30 14.67
N ARG A 423 -23.01 -9.26 13.91
CA ARG A 423 -23.94 -8.34 13.25
C ARG A 423 -23.71 -8.33 11.74
N PRO A 424 -24.77 -8.16 10.92
CA PRO A 424 -24.61 -7.97 9.50
C PRO A 424 -23.92 -6.64 9.21
N VAL A 425 -22.95 -6.67 8.31
CA VAL A 425 -22.26 -5.47 7.85
C VAL A 425 -22.47 -5.26 6.35
N GLU A 426 -22.46 -4.00 5.94
CA GLU A 426 -22.48 -3.56 4.55
C GLU A 426 -21.06 -3.14 4.16
N VAL A 427 -20.45 -3.88 3.23
CA VAL A 427 -19.10 -3.55 2.75
C VAL A 427 -19.20 -2.37 1.79
N VAL A 428 -18.46 -1.31 2.08
CA VAL A 428 -18.44 -0.09 1.27
C VAL A 428 -17.01 0.21 0.79
N PRO A 429 -16.86 0.78 -0.41
CA PRO A 429 -15.55 1.24 -0.87
C PRO A 429 -14.93 2.24 0.12
N THR A 430 -13.60 2.15 0.29
CA THR A 430 -12.87 3.05 1.18
C THR A 430 -12.51 4.34 0.44
N ASP A 431 -13.53 5.10 0.07
CA ASP A 431 -13.42 6.43 -0.51
C ASP A 431 -14.51 7.36 0.02
N GLY A 432 -14.26 8.66 -0.01
CA GLY A 432 -15.15 9.66 0.53
C GLY A 432 -16.46 9.80 -0.26
N ILE A 433 -16.42 9.57 -1.57
CA ILE A 433 -17.60 9.67 -2.47
C ILE A 433 -18.60 8.56 -2.15
N ALA A 434 -18.10 7.31 -2.05
CA ALA A 434 -18.95 6.16 -1.73
C ALA A 434 -19.57 6.29 -0.35
N LEU A 435 -18.78 6.66 0.67
CA LEU A 435 -19.29 6.87 2.01
C LEU A 435 -20.37 7.94 2.05
N ARG A 436 -20.13 9.11 1.45
CA ARG A 436 -21.11 10.20 1.40
C ARG A 436 -22.41 9.76 0.74
N ARG A 437 -22.34 9.07 -0.40
CA ARG A 437 -23.52 8.56 -1.10
C ARG A 437 -24.38 7.66 -0.20
N VAL A 438 -23.76 6.70 0.50
CA VAL A 438 -24.48 5.80 1.41
C VAL A 438 -25.15 6.56 2.53
N LEU A 439 -24.51 7.60 3.06
CA LEU A 439 -25.08 8.45 4.13
C LEU A 439 -26.22 9.33 3.62
N GLU A 440 -26.14 9.85 2.40
CA GLU A 440 -27.21 10.65 1.77
C GLU A 440 -28.45 9.79 1.43
N GLU A 441 -28.25 8.55 0.99
CA GLU A 441 -29.34 7.59 0.70
C GLU A 441 -30.11 7.16 1.97
N ALA A 442 -29.54 7.36 3.15
CA ALA A 442 -30.14 7.01 4.43
C ALA A 442 -30.88 8.20 5.10
N ARG A 443 -30.77 9.40 4.54
CA ARG A 443 -31.54 10.59 4.95
C ARG A 443 -32.99 10.48 4.43
#